data_ed218061b6abd9212fc8354d1651bae2
#
_entry.id   ed218061b6abd9212fc8354d1651bae2
#
_cell.length_a   1.000
_cell.length_b   1.000
_cell.length_c   1.000
_cell.angle_alpha   90.00
_cell.angle_beta   90.00
_cell.angle_gamma   90.00
#
_symmetry.space_group_name_H-M   'P 1'
#
loop_
_entity.id
_entity.type
_entity.pdbx_description
1 polymer ?
#
loop_
_entity_poly.entity_id
_entity_poly.type
_entity_poly.pdbx_seq_one_letter_code
_entity_poly.pdbx_strand_id
1 'polypeptide(L)'
;MKYLEFNTPATKQAKELAADFKLDNHGLVQLDQVYWNLPDAALYEEIVFRNEGRVANGGPIIVNTGKHTARAAADKFIVREEGTENKIWWGVYNRPFSSEKFNALMTRVQAYAQGEEFFVQDCYVGADPEYRMAIRVITEKAWHSLFARNMFITTEDKDELKKFVPEFTLITIPGFKVDPKIDGTRTDTGIVLNFETNTAVIANSLYGGEIKKSVFTLLNFLLTFKDVLPMHCSANVGKDGDVALFFGLSGTGKTTLSADPKRRLIGDDEHGWSGKGVFNFEGGCYAKVIRLSAEHEPEIYATTRSYGTILENVVYDPVSRYIDLEDDSITENTRASYPLELIPNIVPEGYVHTHPKNVIFLTCDASGVMPPIAKLNPAQAQYHFISGYTSKIAGTEIGLGIEPQITFSACFGAPFMVRHPFEYAAMLKERMLKHKANVWLVNTGWVGGRFGVGKRISIRHTRNLLNAALEGKLDKAKYRKDKLFGFEVPLSCPEVPEDVLEPSNSWGDKEDYWKKYDALAARFIENFKLFEKGCTTEVIQAGPVRLKR
;
A
#
# COMPACT_ATOMS: atom_id res chain seq x y z
N MET A 1 9.53 9.51 -51.12
CA MET A 1 9.16 9.41 -49.69
C MET A 1 7.81 8.73 -49.63
N LYS A 2 7.74 7.48 -49.19
CA LYS A 2 6.44 6.88 -48.83
C LYS A 2 5.99 7.58 -47.56
N TYR A 3 4.91 8.34 -47.61
CA TYR A 3 4.22 8.79 -46.42
C TYR A 3 3.83 7.54 -45.62
N LEU A 4 4.40 7.38 -44.44
CA LEU A 4 3.88 6.43 -43.47
C LEU A 4 2.41 6.82 -43.23
N GLU A 5 1.49 5.97 -43.64
CA GLU A 5 0.09 6.11 -43.26
C GLU A 5 0.04 5.87 -41.75
N PHE A 6 -0.19 6.95 -40.98
CA PHE A 6 -0.41 6.89 -39.53
C PHE A 6 -1.76 6.25 -39.16
N ASN A 7 -2.38 5.52 -40.08
CA ASN A 7 -3.68 4.87 -39.94
C ASN A 7 -3.55 3.36 -39.68
N THR A 8 -2.51 2.92 -38.95
CA THR A 8 -2.57 1.56 -38.41
C THR A 8 -3.25 1.67 -37.05
N PRO A 9 -4.55 1.31 -36.93
CA PRO A 9 -5.23 1.42 -35.66
C PRO A 9 -4.50 0.62 -34.59
N ALA A 10 -4.50 1.09 -33.35
CA ALA A 10 -4.09 0.35 -32.17
C ALA A 10 -4.68 -1.09 -32.12
N THR A 11 -5.85 -1.27 -32.76
CA THR A 11 -6.52 -2.54 -33.00
C THR A 11 -5.68 -3.59 -33.74
N LYS A 12 -4.82 -3.20 -34.71
CA LYS A 12 -3.99 -4.18 -35.43
C LYS A 12 -2.80 -4.64 -34.58
N GLN A 13 -2.18 -3.71 -33.86
CA GLN A 13 -1.12 -4.03 -32.89
C GLN A 13 -1.68 -4.89 -31.73
N ALA A 14 -2.87 -4.57 -31.26
CA ALA A 14 -3.54 -5.31 -30.21
C ALA A 14 -3.72 -6.81 -30.54
N LYS A 15 -4.02 -7.15 -31.80
CA LYS A 15 -4.20 -8.55 -32.22
C LYS A 15 -2.91 -9.36 -32.20
N GLU A 16 -1.76 -8.73 -32.44
CA GLU A 16 -0.45 -9.38 -32.41
C GLU A 16 0.04 -9.67 -30.99
N LEU A 17 -0.47 -8.95 -30.00
CA LEU A 17 -0.12 -9.06 -28.59
C LEU A 17 -1.14 -9.87 -27.77
N ALA A 18 -2.18 -10.41 -28.42
CA ALA A 18 -3.23 -11.17 -27.75
C ALA A 18 -2.72 -12.55 -27.32
N ALA A 19 -3.02 -12.92 -26.07
CA ALA A 19 -2.76 -14.27 -25.58
C ALA A 19 -3.66 -15.31 -26.27
N ASP A 20 -3.19 -16.56 -26.35
CA ASP A 20 -4.02 -17.68 -26.83
C ASP A 20 -5.16 -17.98 -25.85
N PHE A 21 -4.96 -17.76 -24.55
CA PHE A 21 -6.02 -17.80 -23.55
C PHE A 21 -6.82 -16.49 -23.55
N LYS A 22 -7.91 -16.46 -24.31
CA LYS A 22 -8.71 -15.25 -24.64
C LYS A 22 -9.77 -14.94 -23.58
N LEU A 23 -10.54 -13.86 -23.84
CA LEU A 23 -11.58 -13.37 -22.95
C LEU A 23 -12.82 -14.27 -22.88
N ASP A 24 -13.09 -15.07 -23.91
CA ASP A 24 -14.14 -16.10 -23.89
C ASP A 24 -13.93 -17.15 -22.78
N ASN A 25 -12.68 -17.43 -22.39
CA ASN A 25 -12.37 -18.25 -21.22
C ASN A 25 -12.83 -17.62 -19.88
N HIS A 26 -13.09 -16.33 -19.88
CA HIS A 26 -13.69 -15.59 -18.75
C HIS A 26 -15.19 -15.37 -18.92
N GLY A 27 -15.81 -15.95 -19.97
CA GLY A 27 -17.20 -15.74 -20.34
C GLY A 27 -17.50 -14.37 -20.94
N LEU A 28 -16.48 -13.58 -21.27
CA LEU A 28 -16.61 -12.28 -21.95
C LEU A 28 -16.61 -12.50 -23.45
N VAL A 29 -17.81 -12.48 -24.04
CA VAL A 29 -18.05 -12.81 -25.45
C VAL A 29 -18.79 -11.68 -26.16
N GLN A 30 -18.77 -11.68 -27.49
CA GLN A 30 -19.45 -10.67 -28.33
C GLN A 30 -19.03 -9.22 -28.02
N LEU A 31 -17.73 -9.04 -27.68
CA LEU A 31 -17.12 -7.75 -27.45
C LEU A 31 -16.96 -7.01 -28.77
N ASP A 32 -17.06 -5.66 -28.76
CA ASP A 32 -16.82 -4.85 -29.97
C ASP A 32 -15.32 -4.88 -30.32
N GLN A 33 -14.45 -4.40 -29.45
CA GLN A 33 -13.02 -4.35 -29.66
C GLN A 33 -12.26 -4.72 -28.38
N VAL A 34 -11.13 -5.43 -28.54
CA VAL A 34 -10.22 -5.76 -27.43
C VAL A 34 -8.81 -5.30 -27.76
N TYR A 35 -8.25 -4.48 -26.88
CA TYR A 35 -6.90 -3.92 -26.97
C TYR A 35 -5.98 -4.68 -26.01
N TRP A 36 -5.04 -5.47 -26.56
CA TRP A 36 -4.17 -6.34 -25.77
C TRP A 36 -2.80 -5.72 -25.56
N ASN A 37 -2.36 -5.61 -24.30
CA ASN A 37 -0.99 -5.31 -23.90
C ASN A 37 -0.38 -4.11 -24.65
N LEU A 38 -1.19 -3.06 -24.88
CA LEU A 38 -0.74 -1.88 -25.60
C LEU A 38 0.45 -1.23 -24.88
N PRO A 39 1.48 -0.78 -25.63
CA PRO A 39 2.57 0.00 -25.06
C PRO A 39 2.10 1.38 -24.61
N ASP A 40 2.86 2.01 -23.71
CA ASP A 40 2.52 3.29 -23.07
C ASP A 40 2.14 4.37 -24.10
N ALA A 41 2.89 4.51 -25.19
CA ALA A 41 2.59 5.52 -26.21
C ALA A 41 1.20 5.32 -26.83
N ALA A 42 0.83 4.09 -27.17
CA ALA A 42 -0.50 3.78 -27.71
C ALA A 42 -1.60 4.01 -26.68
N LEU A 43 -1.34 3.68 -25.40
CA LEU A 43 -2.28 3.97 -24.31
C LEU A 43 -2.46 5.48 -24.10
N TYR A 44 -1.38 6.29 -24.21
CA TYR A 44 -1.49 7.75 -24.17
C TYR A 44 -2.40 8.29 -25.28
N GLU A 45 -2.24 7.79 -26.51
CA GLU A 45 -3.09 8.17 -27.65
C GLU A 45 -4.56 7.81 -27.39
N GLU A 46 -4.85 6.59 -26.91
CA GLU A 46 -6.20 6.14 -26.58
C GLU A 46 -6.81 6.95 -25.43
N ILE A 47 -6.07 7.24 -24.37
CA ILE A 47 -6.53 8.06 -23.23
C ILE A 47 -6.94 9.45 -23.68
N VAL A 48 -6.14 10.09 -24.52
CA VAL A 48 -6.43 11.44 -25.04
C VAL A 48 -7.60 11.42 -26.03
N PHE A 49 -7.61 10.46 -26.95
CA PHE A 49 -8.66 10.30 -27.96
C PHE A 49 -10.03 10.04 -27.29
N ARG A 50 -10.08 9.17 -26.29
CA ARG A 50 -11.30 8.82 -25.54
C ARG A 50 -11.70 9.87 -24.50
N ASN A 51 -10.95 10.96 -24.40
CA ASN A 51 -11.19 12.01 -23.40
C ASN A 51 -11.16 11.50 -21.94
N GLU A 52 -10.39 10.44 -21.69
CA GLU A 52 -10.23 9.86 -20.35
C GLU A 52 -9.24 10.66 -19.49
N GLY A 53 -8.30 11.36 -20.11
CA GLY A 53 -7.28 12.16 -19.44
C GLY A 53 -6.70 13.26 -20.32
N ARG A 54 -5.71 13.98 -19.79
CA ARG A 54 -4.99 15.06 -20.45
C ARG A 54 -3.50 14.94 -20.18
N VAL A 55 -2.69 15.20 -21.20
CA VAL A 55 -1.23 15.33 -21.04
C VAL A 55 -0.93 16.65 -20.36
N ALA A 56 -0.17 16.61 -19.28
CA ALA A 56 0.36 17.79 -18.59
C ALA A 56 1.75 18.18 -19.12
N ASN A 57 2.20 19.37 -18.72
CA ASN A 57 3.55 19.82 -19.02
C ASN A 57 4.58 18.84 -18.41
N GLY A 58 5.55 18.41 -19.22
CA GLY A 58 6.54 17.39 -18.84
C GLY A 58 6.14 15.96 -19.19
N GLY A 59 4.90 15.70 -19.59
CA GLY A 59 4.46 14.44 -20.17
C GLY A 59 3.59 13.50 -19.32
N PRO A 60 3.29 13.76 -18.03
CA PRO A 60 2.38 12.88 -17.29
C PRO A 60 0.94 13.00 -17.81
N ILE A 61 0.14 11.96 -17.61
CA ILE A 61 -1.30 11.98 -17.87
C ILE A 61 -2.04 12.38 -16.58
N ILE A 62 -2.93 13.35 -16.67
CA ILE A 62 -3.86 13.71 -15.60
C ILE A 62 -5.21 13.04 -15.87
N VAL A 63 -5.74 12.35 -14.87
CA VAL A 63 -7.06 11.71 -14.90
C VAL A 63 -7.92 12.15 -13.72
N ASN A 64 -9.23 12.08 -13.88
CA ASN A 64 -10.18 12.33 -12.80
C ASN A 64 -10.91 11.02 -12.48
N THR A 65 -10.91 10.64 -11.20
CA THR A 65 -11.50 9.39 -10.74
C THR A 65 -12.98 9.52 -10.30
N GLY A 66 -13.61 10.66 -10.61
CA GLY A 66 -15.02 10.92 -10.35
C GLY A 66 -15.37 10.94 -8.87
N LYS A 67 -16.45 10.24 -8.49
CA LYS A 67 -16.93 10.20 -7.09
C LYS A 67 -16.00 9.51 -6.11
N HIS A 68 -15.14 8.63 -6.59
CA HIS A 68 -14.19 7.87 -5.76
C HIS A 68 -12.79 8.45 -5.89
N THR A 69 -12.44 9.37 -5.03
CA THR A 69 -11.06 9.92 -4.92
C THR A 69 -10.19 9.13 -3.94
N ALA A 70 -10.73 8.08 -3.36
CA ALA A 70 -10.06 7.12 -2.47
C ALA A 70 -10.77 5.76 -2.57
N ARG A 71 -10.20 4.73 -1.93
CA ARG A 71 -10.78 3.38 -1.91
C ARG A 71 -12.16 3.35 -1.25
N ALA A 72 -13.07 2.60 -1.85
CA ALA A 72 -14.37 2.27 -1.30
C ALA A 72 -14.27 1.03 -0.36
N ALA A 73 -13.44 1.13 0.68
CA ALA A 73 -13.10 -0.01 1.54
C ALA A 73 -14.32 -0.68 2.21
N ALA A 74 -15.41 0.06 2.41
CA ALA A 74 -16.66 -0.46 2.95
C ALA A 74 -17.48 -1.27 1.91
N ASP A 75 -17.15 -1.14 0.63
CA ASP A 75 -17.80 -1.83 -0.49
C ASP A 75 -16.95 -2.99 -1.03
N LYS A 76 -15.90 -3.38 -0.28
CA LYS A 76 -15.10 -4.57 -0.53
C LYS A 76 -15.76 -5.79 0.12
N PHE A 77 -15.89 -6.86 -0.67
CA PHE A 77 -16.45 -8.14 -0.28
C PHE A 77 -15.53 -9.29 -0.70
N ILE A 78 -15.58 -10.38 0.07
CA ILE A 78 -14.93 -11.64 -0.29
C ILE A 78 -16.02 -12.70 -0.41
N VAL A 79 -15.99 -13.46 -1.49
CA VAL A 79 -16.97 -14.52 -1.73
C VAL A 79 -16.72 -15.66 -0.74
N ARG A 80 -17.81 -16.13 -0.12
CA ARG A 80 -17.77 -17.27 0.78
C ARG A 80 -17.88 -18.54 -0.02
N GLU A 81 -16.78 -19.27 -0.13
CA GLU A 81 -16.68 -20.55 -0.81
C GLU A 81 -16.21 -21.63 0.18
N GLU A 82 -16.64 -22.87 -0.01
CA GLU A 82 -16.35 -24.00 0.90
C GLU A 82 -14.85 -24.21 1.11
N GLY A 83 -14.05 -24.07 0.05
CA GLY A 83 -12.59 -24.25 0.08
C GLY A 83 -11.83 -23.15 0.82
N THR A 84 -12.41 -21.97 1.00
CA THR A 84 -11.71 -20.79 1.51
C THR A 84 -12.32 -20.18 2.77
N GLU A 85 -13.60 -20.36 3.05
CA GLU A 85 -14.33 -19.62 4.09
C GLU A 85 -13.72 -19.76 5.50
N ASN A 86 -13.23 -20.93 5.86
CA ASN A 86 -12.63 -21.21 7.18
C ASN A 86 -11.22 -20.60 7.35
N LYS A 87 -10.65 -20.03 6.29
CA LYS A 87 -9.33 -19.43 6.28
C LYS A 87 -9.37 -17.91 6.33
N ILE A 88 -10.56 -17.31 6.24
CA ILE A 88 -10.75 -15.87 6.13
C ILE A 88 -11.13 -15.29 7.50
N TRP A 89 -10.48 -14.20 7.85
CA TRP A 89 -10.83 -13.37 9.00
C TRP A 89 -12.02 -12.48 8.64
N TRP A 90 -13.22 -13.02 8.83
CA TRP A 90 -14.48 -12.33 8.54
C TRP A 90 -14.72 -11.15 9.47
N GLY A 91 -15.27 -10.05 8.96
CA GLY A 91 -15.59 -8.86 9.72
C GLY A 91 -15.74 -7.62 8.87
N VAL A 92 -15.47 -6.47 9.49
CA VAL A 92 -15.64 -5.16 8.84
C VAL A 92 -14.76 -4.94 7.62
N TYR A 93 -13.59 -5.60 7.56
CA TYR A 93 -12.63 -5.50 6.45
C TYR A 93 -12.84 -6.58 5.39
N ASN A 94 -13.31 -7.75 5.78
CA ASN A 94 -13.57 -8.87 4.88
C ASN A 94 -15.05 -9.25 5.01
N ARG A 95 -15.88 -8.51 4.29
CA ARG A 95 -17.35 -8.74 4.32
C ARG A 95 -17.69 -9.94 3.47
N PRO A 96 -18.52 -10.87 3.98
CA PRO A 96 -18.93 -12.03 3.22
C PRO A 96 -19.86 -11.66 2.06
N PHE A 97 -19.68 -12.30 0.93
CA PHE A 97 -20.55 -12.27 -0.24
C PHE A 97 -20.95 -13.69 -0.60
N SER A 98 -22.20 -13.95 -0.97
CA SER A 98 -22.59 -15.33 -1.28
C SER A 98 -22.11 -15.74 -2.67
N SER A 99 -21.75 -17.01 -2.85
CA SER A 99 -21.33 -17.59 -4.12
C SER A 99 -22.44 -17.46 -5.18
N GLU A 100 -23.69 -17.68 -4.81
CA GLU A 100 -24.86 -17.52 -5.70
C GLU A 100 -24.96 -16.10 -6.25
N LYS A 101 -24.80 -15.08 -5.37
CA LYS A 101 -24.84 -13.67 -5.78
C LYS A 101 -23.65 -13.31 -6.64
N PHE A 102 -22.47 -13.87 -6.36
CA PHE A 102 -21.30 -13.66 -7.20
C PHE A 102 -21.51 -14.21 -8.62
N ASN A 103 -22.06 -15.41 -8.74
CA ASN A 103 -22.36 -16.01 -10.04
C ASN A 103 -23.42 -15.21 -10.81
N ALA A 104 -24.45 -14.72 -10.13
CA ALA A 104 -25.45 -13.83 -10.73
C ALA A 104 -24.84 -12.49 -11.16
N LEU A 105 -23.96 -11.90 -10.33
CA LEU A 105 -23.23 -10.68 -10.67
C LEU A 105 -22.35 -10.91 -11.92
N MET A 106 -21.61 -12.02 -11.97
CA MET A 106 -20.78 -12.36 -13.14
C MET A 106 -21.62 -12.50 -14.41
N THR A 107 -22.79 -13.12 -14.34
CA THR A 107 -23.72 -13.19 -15.49
C THR A 107 -24.16 -11.80 -15.97
N ARG A 108 -24.43 -10.87 -15.05
CA ARG A 108 -24.75 -9.48 -15.39
C ARG A 108 -23.57 -8.73 -16.00
N VAL A 109 -22.38 -8.92 -15.45
CA VAL A 109 -21.11 -8.36 -15.99
C VAL A 109 -20.88 -8.86 -17.42
N GLN A 110 -21.03 -10.16 -17.64
CA GLN A 110 -20.90 -10.77 -18.97
C GLN A 110 -21.93 -10.24 -19.98
N ALA A 111 -23.17 -10.03 -19.55
CA ALA A 111 -24.21 -9.43 -20.38
C ALA A 111 -23.93 -7.96 -20.67
N TYR A 112 -23.46 -7.21 -19.69
CA TYR A 112 -23.08 -5.80 -19.84
C TYR A 112 -21.90 -5.64 -20.81
N ALA A 113 -20.93 -6.55 -20.78
CA ALA A 113 -19.74 -6.48 -21.61
C ALA A 113 -20.00 -6.67 -23.12
N GLN A 114 -21.15 -7.22 -23.52
CA GLN A 114 -21.47 -7.42 -24.94
C GLN A 114 -21.61 -6.09 -25.68
N GLY A 115 -20.86 -5.97 -26.78
CA GLY A 115 -20.79 -4.74 -27.56
C GLY A 115 -19.92 -3.64 -26.98
N GLU A 116 -19.27 -3.88 -25.83
CA GLU A 116 -18.34 -2.93 -25.21
C GLU A 116 -16.89 -3.20 -25.63
N GLU A 117 -16.04 -2.19 -25.50
CA GLU A 117 -14.61 -2.26 -25.76
C GLU A 117 -13.83 -2.49 -24.47
N PHE A 118 -12.78 -3.32 -24.54
CA PHE A 118 -11.93 -3.60 -23.38
C PHE A 118 -10.44 -3.47 -23.68
N PHE A 119 -9.70 -3.01 -22.68
CA PHE A 119 -8.24 -3.07 -22.61
C PHE A 119 -7.84 -4.24 -21.73
N VAL A 120 -6.87 -5.02 -22.17
CA VAL A 120 -6.32 -6.17 -21.43
C VAL A 120 -4.86 -5.95 -21.19
N GLN A 121 -4.46 -6.02 -19.93
CA GLN A 121 -3.06 -6.01 -19.53
C GLN A 121 -2.72 -7.33 -18.84
N ASP A 122 -1.92 -8.14 -19.51
CA ASP A 122 -1.28 -9.32 -18.96
C ASP A 122 0.02 -8.89 -18.25
N CYS A 123 0.18 -9.27 -16.99
CA CYS A 123 1.30 -8.83 -16.16
C CYS A 123 1.54 -9.80 -15.00
N TYR A 124 2.56 -9.53 -14.23
CA TYR A 124 2.94 -10.35 -13.09
C TYR A 124 2.95 -9.52 -11.81
N VAL A 125 2.76 -10.21 -10.68
CA VAL A 125 2.98 -9.67 -9.34
C VAL A 125 3.99 -10.53 -8.59
N GLY A 126 4.86 -9.88 -7.82
CA GLY A 126 5.99 -10.53 -7.16
C GLY A 126 7.23 -10.57 -8.04
N ALA A 127 8.24 -9.79 -7.65
CA ALA A 127 9.49 -9.66 -8.41
C ALA A 127 10.33 -10.93 -8.36
N ASP A 128 10.31 -11.69 -7.24
CA ASP A 128 11.02 -12.96 -7.14
C ASP A 128 10.34 -14.03 -8.03
N PRO A 129 11.06 -14.59 -9.03
CA PRO A 129 10.49 -15.55 -9.98
C PRO A 129 9.85 -16.78 -9.33
N GLU A 130 10.28 -17.20 -8.14
CA GLU A 130 9.72 -18.37 -7.44
C GLU A 130 8.31 -18.10 -6.91
N TYR A 131 8.01 -16.83 -6.58
CA TYR A 131 6.73 -16.43 -5.98
C TYR A 131 5.90 -15.55 -6.91
N ARG A 132 6.40 -15.31 -8.12
CA ARG A 132 5.71 -14.55 -9.16
C ARG A 132 4.40 -15.21 -9.56
N MET A 133 3.35 -14.40 -9.70
CA MET A 133 2.03 -14.85 -10.12
C MET A 133 1.58 -14.09 -11.37
N ALA A 134 1.04 -14.81 -12.34
CA ALA A 134 0.47 -14.25 -13.56
C ALA A 134 -0.92 -13.67 -13.29
N ILE A 135 -1.13 -12.39 -13.59
CA ILE A 135 -2.41 -11.73 -13.42
C ILE A 135 -2.87 -11.06 -14.73
N ARG A 136 -4.17 -11.02 -14.94
CA ARG A 136 -4.80 -10.32 -16.05
C ARG A 136 -5.70 -9.22 -15.53
N VAL A 137 -5.49 -7.99 -16.00
CA VAL A 137 -6.39 -6.87 -15.76
C VAL A 137 -7.19 -6.62 -17.02
N ILE A 138 -8.52 -6.71 -16.92
CA ILE A 138 -9.49 -6.44 -17.99
C ILE A 138 -10.24 -5.18 -17.59
N THR A 139 -10.24 -4.15 -18.43
CA THR A 139 -10.82 -2.85 -18.07
C THR A 139 -11.42 -2.13 -19.26
N GLU A 140 -12.46 -1.29 -19.03
CA GLU A 140 -13.06 -0.39 -20.01
C GLU A 140 -12.22 0.86 -20.31
N LYS A 141 -11.16 1.13 -19.51
CA LYS A 141 -10.41 2.37 -19.58
C LYS A 141 -8.95 2.15 -20.00
N ALA A 142 -8.53 2.89 -21.01
CA ALA A 142 -7.13 2.89 -21.46
C ALA A 142 -6.18 3.31 -20.32
N TRP A 143 -6.56 4.31 -19.51
CA TRP A 143 -5.73 4.76 -18.41
C TRP A 143 -5.63 3.75 -17.27
N HIS A 144 -6.63 2.87 -17.03
CA HIS A 144 -6.51 1.75 -16.10
C HIS A 144 -5.53 0.69 -16.60
N SER A 145 -5.48 0.47 -17.93
CA SER A 145 -4.45 -0.40 -18.51
C SER A 145 -3.04 0.17 -18.33
N LEU A 146 -2.87 1.48 -18.55
CA LEU A 146 -1.60 2.16 -18.26
C LEU A 146 -1.26 2.11 -16.76
N PHE A 147 -2.25 2.27 -15.88
CA PHE A 147 -2.08 2.12 -14.43
C PHE A 147 -1.61 0.71 -14.07
N ALA A 148 -2.20 -0.32 -14.66
CA ALA A 148 -1.78 -1.70 -14.44
C ALA A 148 -0.33 -1.94 -14.92
N ARG A 149 0.06 -1.36 -16.06
CA ARG A 149 1.44 -1.40 -16.56
C ARG A 149 2.43 -0.73 -15.61
N ASN A 150 2.04 0.41 -15.03
CA ASN A 150 2.87 1.09 -14.04
C ASN A 150 3.02 0.29 -12.74
N MET A 151 1.91 -0.30 -12.27
CA MET A 151 1.88 -0.92 -10.95
C MET A 151 2.38 -2.35 -10.92
N PHE A 152 2.27 -3.08 -12.02
CA PHE A 152 2.62 -4.49 -12.08
C PHE A 152 3.81 -4.73 -13.01
N ILE A 153 4.41 -5.91 -12.89
CA ILE A 153 5.59 -6.29 -13.69
C ILE A 153 5.10 -6.74 -15.06
N THR A 154 5.53 -6.08 -16.10
CA THR A 154 5.14 -6.39 -17.49
C THR A 154 6.28 -7.08 -18.24
N THR A 155 5.94 -7.75 -19.34
CA THR A 155 6.89 -8.29 -20.30
C THR A 155 6.58 -7.73 -21.70
N GLU A 156 7.61 -7.56 -22.52
CA GLU A 156 7.49 -7.20 -23.93
C GLU A 156 7.77 -8.40 -24.84
N ASP A 157 8.08 -9.56 -24.25
CA ASP A 157 8.30 -10.79 -25.00
C ASP A 157 6.97 -11.30 -25.59
N LYS A 158 6.85 -11.23 -26.92
CA LYS A 158 5.65 -11.63 -27.65
C LYS A 158 5.32 -13.11 -27.52
N ASP A 159 6.32 -13.98 -27.39
CA ASP A 159 6.11 -15.42 -27.24
C ASP A 159 5.61 -15.74 -25.82
N GLU A 160 6.10 -15.02 -24.82
CA GLU A 160 5.60 -15.09 -23.44
C GLU A 160 4.16 -14.61 -23.36
N LEU A 161 3.86 -13.41 -23.90
CA LEU A 161 2.51 -12.85 -23.93
C LEU A 161 1.52 -13.79 -24.68
N LYS A 162 1.94 -14.37 -25.79
CA LYS A 162 1.09 -15.28 -26.55
C LYS A 162 0.68 -16.52 -25.75
N LYS A 163 1.58 -17.05 -24.93
CA LYS A 163 1.37 -18.24 -24.09
C LYS A 163 0.81 -17.89 -22.70
N PHE A 164 0.52 -16.63 -22.45
CA PHE A 164 0.12 -16.17 -21.13
C PHE A 164 -1.22 -16.79 -20.70
N VAL A 165 -1.22 -17.39 -19.52
CA VAL A 165 -2.41 -17.91 -18.86
C VAL A 165 -2.48 -17.28 -17.46
N PRO A 166 -3.49 -16.48 -17.15
CA PRO A 166 -3.57 -15.83 -15.85
C PRO A 166 -3.91 -16.84 -14.75
N GLU A 167 -3.21 -16.72 -13.62
CA GLU A 167 -3.55 -17.39 -12.37
C GLU A 167 -4.64 -16.62 -11.61
N PHE A 168 -4.77 -15.31 -11.90
CA PHE A 168 -5.83 -14.46 -11.35
C PHE A 168 -6.29 -13.43 -12.37
N THR A 169 -7.60 -13.17 -12.40
CA THR A 169 -8.20 -12.19 -13.33
C THR A 169 -8.93 -11.10 -12.55
N LEU A 170 -8.61 -9.86 -12.86
CA LEU A 170 -9.28 -8.67 -12.33
C LEU A 170 -10.09 -8.00 -13.45
N ILE A 171 -11.41 -7.92 -13.28
CA ILE A 171 -12.34 -7.28 -14.21
C ILE A 171 -12.75 -5.93 -13.60
N THR A 172 -12.32 -4.84 -14.22
CA THR A 172 -12.60 -3.46 -13.78
C THR A 172 -13.53 -2.79 -14.75
N ILE A 173 -14.77 -2.54 -14.30
CA ILE A 173 -15.87 -2.02 -15.13
C ILE A 173 -16.48 -0.77 -14.48
N PRO A 174 -15.85 0.41 -14.62
CA PRO A 174 -16.33 1.66 -14.03
C PRO A 174 -17.71 2.09 -14.54
N GLY A 175 -18.09 1.71 -15.75
CA GLY A 175 -19.40 2.00 -16.34
C GLY A 175 -20.54 1.17 -15.76
N PHE A 176 -20.25 0.01 -15.18
CA PHE A 176 -21.25 -0.89 -14.62
C PHE A 176 -21.56 -0.56 -13.16
N LYS A 177 -22.83 -0.25 -12.86
CA LYS A 177 -23.33 -0.03 -11.50
C LYS A 177 -23.96 -1.30 -10.95
N VAL A 178 -23.52 -1.72 -9.78
CA VAL A 178 -24.22 -2.78 -9.05
C VAL A 178 -25.46 -2.23 -8.36
N ASP A 179 -26.47 -3.08 -8.20
CA ASP A 179 -27.70 -2.74 -7.48
C ASP A 179 -27.71 -3.46 -6.14
N PRO A 180 -27.71 -2.73 -5.01
CA PRO A 180 -27.77 -3.36 -3.67
C PRO A 180 -28.88 -4.36 -3.45
N LYS A 181 -30.05 -4.15 -4.10
CA LYS A 181 -31.21 -5.04 -3.97
C LYS A 181 -31.05 -6.34 -4.76
N ILE A 182 -30.40 -6.26 -5.92
CA ILE A 182 -30.18 -7.39 -6.82
C ILE A 182 -28.92 -8.13 -6.43
N ASP A 183 -27.79 -7.40 -6.42
CA ASP A 183 -26.47 -7.97 -6.23
C ASP A 183 -26.10 -8.21 -4.76
N GLY A 184 -26.76 -7.51 -3.83
CA GLY A 184 -26.49 -7.65 -2.40
C GLY A 184 -25.26 -6.89 -1.92
N THR A 185 -24.82 -5.91 -2.68
CA THR A 185 -23.78 -4.95 -2.29
C THR A 185 -24.34 -3.92 -1.30
N ARG A 186 -23.45 -3.10 -0.73
CA ARG A 186 -23.85 -2.04 0.20
C ARG A 186 -24.31 -0.77 -0.52
N THR A 187 -23.65 -0.44 -1.61
CA THR A 187 -23.93 0.73 -2.47
C THR A 187 -23.97 0.31 -3.93
N ASP A 188 -24.05 1.28 -4.84
CA ASP A 188 -23.96 1.07 -6.28
C ASP A 188 -22.52 0.74 -6.78
N THR A 189 -21.58 0.60 -5.83
CA THR A 189 -20.19 0.24 -6.07
C THR A 189 -19.90 -1.12 -5.40
N GLY A 190 -19.11 -1.96 -6.07
CA GLY A 190 -18.75 -3.28 -5.53
C GLY A 190 -17.34 -3.68 -5.92
N ILE A 191 -16.54 -4.06 -4.92
CA ILE A 191 -15.22 -4.69 -5.08
C ILE A 191 -15.35 -6.11 -4.52
N VAL A 192 -15.55 -7.10 -5.39
CA VAL A 192 -15.88 -8.47 -4.99
C VAL A 192 -14.76 -9.41 -5.42
N LEU A 193 -14.11 -10.06 -4.45
CA LEU A 193 -13.01 -11.00 -4.69
C LEU A 193 -13.48 -12.43 -4.42
N ASN A 194 -13.25 -13.33 -5.39
CA ASN A 194 -13.46 -14.77 -5.23
C ASN A 194 -12.10 -15.48 -5.34
N PHE A 195 -11.62 -16.03 -4.23
CA PHE A 195 -10.33 -16.72 -4.18
C PHE A 195 -10.40 -18.16 -4.67
N GLU A 196 -11.56 -18.76 -4.80
CA GLU A 196 -11.72 -20.11 -5.33
C GLU A 196 -11.71 -20.09 -6.87
N THR A 197 -12.39 -19.13 -7.48
CA THR A 197 -12.38 -18.95 -8.94
C THR A 197 -11.25 -18.06 -9.44
N ASN A 198 -10.41 -17.54 -8.54
CA ASN A 198 -9.31 -16.63 -8.85
C ASN A 198 -9.76 -15.41 -9.69
N THR A 199 -10.89 -14.83 -9.32
CA THR A 199 -11.48 -13.70 -10.05
C THR A 199 -11.88 -12.58 -9.09
N ALA A 200 -11.67 -11.34 -9.50
CA ALA A 200 -12.23 -10.19 -8.82
C ALA A 200 -12.95 -9.26 -9.80
N VAL A 201 -14.01 -8.61 -9.31
CA VAL A 201 -14.76 -7.59 -10.04
C VAL A 201 -14.70 -6.27 -9.28
N ILE A 202 -14.31 -5.20 -9.97
CA ILE A 202 -14.39 -3.82 -9.51
C ILE A 202 -15.43 -3.10 -10.36
N ALA A 203 -16.59 -2.80 -9.78
CA ALA A 203 -17.71 -2.16 -10.45
C ALA A 203 -17.91 -0.73 -9.96
N ASN A 204 -18.18 0.20 -10.89
CA ASN A 204 -18.52 1.61 -10.62
C ASN A 204 -17.46 2.38 -9.81
N SER A 205 -16.18 2.07 -10.03
CA SER A 205 -15.06 2.82 -9.47
C SER A 205 -14.02 3.10 -10.54
N LEU A 206 -13.64 4.37 -10.66
CA LEU A 206 -12.51 4.81 -11.49
C LEU A 206 -11.19 4.83 -10.71
N TYR A 207 -11.20 4.75 -9.39
CA TYR A 207 -10.00 4.89 -8.57
C TYR A 207 -9.00 3.75 -8.79
N GLY A 208 -7.83 4.03 -9.37
CA GLY A 208 -6.80 3.03 -9.71
C GLY A 208 -6.30 2.24 -8.51
N GLY A 209 -6.32 2.86 -7.32
CA GLY A 209 -5.95 2.17 -6.08
C GLY A 209 -6.79 0.94 -5.74
N GLU A 210 -7.99 0.75 -6.32
CA GLU A 210 -8.76 -0.49 -6.15
C GLU A 210 -8.13 -1.65 -6.93
N ILE A 211 -7.59 -1.39 -8.13
CA ILE A 211 -6.86 -2.38 -8.95
C ILE A 211 -5.66 -2.91 -8.16
N LYS A 212 -4.78 -1.99 -7.71
CA LYS A 212 -3.60 -2.30 -6.92
C LYS A 212 -3.95 -3.10 -5.67
N LYS A 213 -4.88 -2.60 -4.87
CA LYS A 213 -5.17 -3.16 -3.53
C LYS A 213 -6.01 -4.44 -3.56
N SER A 214 -6.75 -4.70 -4.63
CA SER A 214 -7.40 -6.00 -4.84
C SER A 214 -6.36 -7.10 -5.05
N VAL A 215 -5.35 -6.85 -5.87
CA VAL A 215 -4.24 -7.79 -6.08
C VAL A 215 -3.41 -7.98 -4.80
N PHE A 216 -3.13 -6.90 -4.07
CA PHE A 216 -2.45 -7.02 -2.77
C PHE A 216 -3.26 -7.85 -1.76
N THR A 217 -4.58 -7.67 -1.72
CA THR A 217 -5.47 -8.47 -0.86
C THR A 217 -5.39 -9.97 -1.21
N LEU A 218 -5.34 -10.30 -2.50
CA LEU A 218 -5.14 -11.65 -2.98
C LEU A 218 -3.80 -12.24 -2.50
N LEU A 219 -2.69 -11.51 -2.69
CA LEU A 219 -1.36 -11.96 -2.28
C LEU A 219 -1.27 -12.15 -0.76
N ASN A 220 -1.95 -11.30 0.02
CA ASN A 220 -2.05 -11.47 1.48
C ASN A 220 -2.78 -12.77 1.89
N PHE A 221 -3.61 -13.31 1.03
CA PHE A 221 -4.22 -14.62 1.25
C PHE A 221 -3.30 -15.74 0.78
N LEU A 222 -2.91 -15.75 -0.48
CA LEU A 222 -2.25 -16.88 -1.12
C LEU A 222 -0.82 -17.14 -0.64
N LEU A 223 -0.02 -16.08 -0.45
CA LEU A 223 1.40 -16.23 -0.12
C LEU A 223 1.63 -16.81 1.28
N THR A 224 0.69 -16.64 2.20
CA THR A 224 0.79 -17.27 3.53
C THR A 224 0.80 -18.81 3.46
N PHE A 225 0.18 -19.41 2.44
CA PHE A 225 0.20 -20.85 2.22
C PHE A 225 1.50 -21.34 1.55
N LYS A 226 2.30 -20.42 1.02
CA LYS A 226 3.63 -20.69 0.44
C LYS A 226 4.77 -20.34 1.40
N ASP A 227 4.46 -20.18 2.70
CA ASP A 227 5.40 -19.70 3.73
C ASP A 227 6.11 -18.40 3.32
N VAL A 228 5.40 -17.46 2.74
CA VAL A 228 5.85 -16.09 2.49
C VAL A 228 5.03 -15.14 3.35
N LEU A 229 5.68 -14.30 4.14
CA LEU A 229 5.00 -13.23 4.88
C LEU A 229 4.72 -12.05 3.94
N PRO A 230 3.46 -11.81 3.56
CA PRO A 230 3.09 -10.60 2.83
C PRO A 230 3.02 -9.42 3.78
N MET A 231 3.52 -8.27 3.34
CA MET A 231 3.74 -7.11 4.20
C MET A 231 3.31 -5.81 3.52
N HIS A 232 2.52 -5.01 4.22
CA HIS A 232 2.26 -3.62 3.86
C HIS A 232 3.39 -2.75 4.44
N CYS A 233 4.51 -2.72 3.74
CA CYS A 233 5.71 -2.01 4.17
C CYS A 233 6.54 -1.55 2.97
N SER A 234 7.35 -0.50 3.15
CA SER A 234 8.46 -0.20 2.25
C SER A 234 9.68 -1.04 2.62
N ALA A 235 10.59 -1.25 1.67
CA ALA A 235 11.84 -1.95 1.92
C ALA A 235 13.01 -1.30 1.16
N ASN A 236 14.17 -1.27 1.81
CA ASN A 236 15.41 -0.84 1.19
C ASN A 236 16.61 -1.70 1.65
N VAL A 237 17.71 -1.60 0.91
CA VAL A 237 18.94 -2.33 1.20
C VAL A 237 20.14 -1.38 1.24
N GLY A 238 20.94 -1.49 2.30
CA GLY A 238 22.16 -0.73 2.49
C GLY A 238 23.35 -1.29 1.69
N LYS A 239 24.49 -0.61 1.75
CA LYS A 239 25.71 -0.96 1.02
C LYS A 239 26.25 -2.34 1.38
N ASP A 240 26.06 -2.76 2.64
CA ASP A 240 26.54 -4.04 3.15
C ASP A 240 25.52 -5.17 2.97
N GLY A 241 24.47 -4.95 2.15
CA GLY A 241 23.40 -5.90 1.90
C GLY A 241 22.38 -6.01 3.03
N ASP A 242 22.44 -5.13 4.02
CA ASP A 242 21.52 -5.06 5.15
C ASP A 242 20.15 -4.52 4.71
N VAL A 243 19.14 -5.37 4.79
CA VAL A 243 17.75 -5.00 4.45
C VAL A 243 17.07 -4.38 5.65
N ALA A 244 16.27 -3.35 5.40
CA ALA A 244 15.37 -2.73 6.36
C ALA A 244 13.94 -2.71 5.84
N LEU A 245 12.97 -3.06 6.70
CA LEU A 245 11.54 -3.00 6.44
C LEU A 245 10.92 -1.84 7.22
N PHE A 246 10.02 -1.10 6.58
CA PHE A 246 9.35 0.05 7.18
C PHE A 246 7.84 -0.14 7.11
N PHE A 247 7.25 -0.56 8.23
CA PHE A 247 5.80 -0.62 8.40
C PHE A 247 5.26 0.70 8.88
N GLY A 248 4.10 1.09 8.41
CA GLY A 248 3.44 2.32 8.84
C GLY A 248 2.21 2.63 8.00
N LEU A 249 1.27 3.35 8.58
CA LEU A 249 0.08 3.84 7.90
C LEU A 249 0.38 5.12 7.10
N SER A 250 -0.57 5.57 6.30
CA SER A 250 -0.47 6.85 5.59
C SER A 250 -0.14 7.99 6.55
N GLY A 251 0.79 8.87 6.17
CA GLY A 251 1.21 10.03 6.97
C GLY A 251 2.25 9.74 8.06
N THR A 252 2.70 8.50 8.25
CA THR A 252 3.78 8.16 9.20
C THR A 252 5.19 8.40 8.64
N GLY A 253 5.31 8.69 7.35
CA GLY A 253 6.60 8.93 6.68
C GLY A 253 7.23 7.68 6.06
N LYS A 254 6.45 6.61 5.81
CA LYS A 254 6.94 5.34 5.25
C LYS A 254 7.79 5.56 3.98
N THR A 255 7.23 6.18 2.95
CA THR A 255 7.92 6.45 1.68
C THR A 255 9.11 7.39 1.87
N THR A 256 8.92 8.51 2.59
CA THR A 256 9.97 9.52 2.83
C THR A 256 11.19 8.98 3.59
N LEU A 257 10.97 8.04 4.53
CA LEU A 257 12.06 7.49 5.35
C LEU A 257 12.72 6.27 4.72
N SER A 258 12.03 5.53 3.85
CA SER A 258 12.61 4.42 3.11
C SER A 258 13.41 4.87 1.88
N ALA A 259 13.07 6.03 1.31
CA ALA A 259 13.81 6.67 0.23
C ALA A 259 15.05 7.44 0.80
N ASP A 260 16.13 6.71 1.02
CA ASP A 260 17.41 7.25 1.50
C ASP A 260 18.44 7.19 0.36
N PRO A 261 19.12 8.31 0.01
CA PRO A 261 20.14 8.30 -1.06
C PRO A 261 21.30 7.31 -0.84
N LYS A 262 21.52 6.89 0.40
CA LYS A 262 22.57 5.92 0.78
C LYS A 262 22.12 4.47 0.71
N ARG A 263 20.82 4.21 0.50
CA ARG A 263 20.22 2.87 0.49
C ARG A 263 19.39 2.71 -0.77
N ARG A 264 19.46 1.56 -1.43
CA ARG A 264 18.67 1.29 -2.64
C ARG A 264 17.25 0.85 -2.28
N LEU A 265 16.26 1.45 -2.89
CA LEU A 265 14.86 1.10 -2.71
C LEU A 265 14.57 -0.27 -3.36
N ILE A 266 13.95 -1.20 -2.62
CA ILE A 266 13.40 -2.44 -3.17
C ILE A 266 11.97 -2.17 -3.65
N GLY A 267 11.19 -1.43 -2.84
CA GLY A 267 9.85 -0.96 -3.17
C GLY A 267 9.29 -0.09 -2.03
N ASP A 268 8.23 0.65 -2.33
CA ASP A 268 7.70 1.68 -1.42
C ASP A 268 6.49 1.28 -0.57
N ASP A 269 5.80 0.14 -0.90
CA ASP A 269 4.50 -0.14 -0.27
C ASP A 269 4.22 -1.61 0.06
N GLU A 270 4.54 -2.57 -0.83
CA GLU A 270 4.06 -3.96 -0.73
C GLU A 270 5.17 -4.98 -1.01
N HIS A 271 5.47 -5.84 -0.03
CA HIS A 271 6.58 -6.80 -0.12
C HIS A 271 6.22 -8.17 0.41
N GLY A 272 6.96 -9.19 -0.05
CA GLY A 272 7.01 -10.53 0.51
C GLY A 272 8.33 -10.79 1.25
N TRP A 273 8.28 -11.41 2.41
CA TRP A 273 9.45 -11.95 3.10
C TRP A 273 9.39 -13.47 3.04
N SER A 274 10.16 -14.05 2.12
CA SER A 274 10.26 -15.49 1.88
C SER A 274 11.37 -16.16 2.70
N GLY A 275 11.54 -17.46 2.52
CA GLY A 275 12.68 -18.19 3.05
C GLY A 275 14.05 -17.80 2.45
N LYS A 276 14.06 -17.05 1.32
CA LYS A 276 15.28 -16.60 0.64
C LYS A 276 15.62 -15.14 0.91
N GLY A 277 14.62 -14.29 1.15
CA GLY A 277 14.83 -12.85 1.32
C GLY A 277 13.56 -12.05 1.12
N VAL A 278 13.71 -10.80 0.67
CA VAL A 278 12.62 -9.84 0.49
C VAL A 278 12.45 -9.51 -0.99
N PHE A 279 11.19 -9.43 -1.44
CA PHE A 279 10.86 -9.05 -2.80
C PHE A 279 9.66 -8.10 -2.84
N ASN A 280 9.68 -7.19 -3.80
CA ASN A 280 8.59 -6.28 -4.10
C ASN A 280 7.45 -7.03 -4.82
N PHE A 281 6.21 -6.68 -4.54
CA PHE A 281 5.07 -7.20 -5.30
C PHE A 281 4.84 -6.44 -6.60
N GLU A 282 5.31 -5.22 -6.67
CA GLU A 282 4.95 -4.23 -7.68
C GLU A 282 6.09 -3.94 -8.65
N GLY A 283 5.72 -3.46 -9.84
CA GLY A 283 6.64 -2.91 -10.85
C GLY A 283 6.80 -1.39 -10.79
N GLY A 284 6.06 -0.72 -9.92
CA GLY A 284 6.07 0.73 -9.79
C GLY A 284 5.66 1.24 -8.43
N CYS A 285 5.43 2.54 -8.34
CA CYS A 285 5.06 3.24 -7.11
C CYS A 285 3.71 3.97 -7.26
N TYR A 286 3.01 4.13 -6.13
CA TYR A 286 1.74 4.85 -6.07
C TYR A 286 1.72 5.84 -4.91
N ALA A 287 2.33 7.01 -5.15
CA ALA A 287 2.58 8.01 -4.13
C ALA A 287 1.43 9.00 -3.96
N LYS A 288 1.24 9.52 -2.74
CA LYS A 288 0.42 10.70 -2.47
C LYS A 288 1.24 11.94 -2.84
N VAL A 289 0.64 12.87 -3.62
CA VAL A 289 1.38 14.02 -4.17
C VAL A 289 0.83 15.38 -3.78
N ILE A 290 -0.23 15.45 -2.98
CA ILE A 290 -0.66 16.73 -2.41
C ILE A 290 0.42 17.32 -1.51
N ARG A 291 0.76 18.59 -1.71
CA ARG A 291 1.81 19.32 -0.98
C ARG A 291 3.17 18.62 -1.00
N LEU A 292 3.48 17.94 -2.11
CA LEU A 292 4.74 17.23 -2.30
C LEU A 292 5.88 18.24 -2.45
N SER A 293 6.90 18.14 -1.58
CA SER A 293 8.02 19.07 -1.56
C SER A 293 9.16 18.62 -2.49
N ALA A 294 9.54 19.47 -3.42
CA ALA A 294 10.73 19.26 -4.25
C ALA A 294 12.04 19.21 -3.45
N GLU A 295 12.09 19.85 -2.28
CA GLU A 295 13.27 19.85 -1.41
C GLU A 295 13.38 18.56 -0.58
N HIS A 296 12.26 18.04 -0.09
CA HIS A 296 12.25 16.90 0.81
C HIS A 296 12.11 15.55 0.12
N GLU A 297 11.47 15.52 -1.06
CA GLU A 297 11.19 14.31 -1.84
C GLU A 297 11.44 14.56 -3.34
N PRO A 298 12.67 14.98 -3.72
CA PRO A 298 13.00 15.44 -5.08
C PRO A 298 12.78 14.37 -6.15
N GLU A 299 13.03 13.09 -5.84
CA GLU A 299 12.87 11.98 -6.77
C GLU A 299 11.37 11.79 -7.10
N ILE A 300 10.50 11.75 -6.10
CA ILE A 300 9.05 11.61 -6.31
C ILE A 300 8.49 12.86 -6.99
N TYR A 301 8.97 14.05 -6.62
CA TYR A 301 8.57 15.30 -7.28
C TYR A 301 8.92 15.31 -8.77
N ALA A 302 10.07 14.77 -9.16
CA ALA A 302 10.46 14.66 -10.55
C ALA A 302 9.53 13.75 -11.35
N THR A 303 9.05 12.64 -10.76
CA THR A 303 8.12 11.73 -11.45
C THR A 303 6.79 12.40 -11.79
N THR A 304 6.32 13.38 -11.01
CA THR A 304 5.07 14.10 -11.31
C THR A 304 5.14 14.94 -12.59
N ARG A 305 6.30 15.04 -13.22
CA ARG A 305 6.57 15.77 -14.46
C ARG A 305 7.22 14.89 -15.53
N SER A 306 7.05 13.57 -15.40
CA SER A 306 7.67 12.59 -16.29
C SER A 306 6.62 11.87 -17.13
N TYR A 307 6.99 11.57 -18.38
CA TYR A 307 6.23 10.65 -19.22
C TYR A 307 6.10 9.26 -18.54
N GLY A 308 5.00 8.57 -18.74
CA GLY A 308 4.68 7.30 -18.09
C GLY A 308 3.93 7.46 -16.75
N THR A 309 3.96 8.65 -16.15
CA THR A 309 3.25 8.92 -14.90
C THR A 309 1.77 9.22 -15.14
N ILE A 310 0.91 8.65 -14.29
CA ILE A 310 -0.51 9.02 -14.19
C ILE A 310 -0.71 9.82 -12.91
N LEU A 311 -1.34 10.99 -13.04
CA LEU A 311 -1.73 11.87 -11.94
C LEU A 311 -3.24 11.78 -11.73
N GLU A 312 -3.68 11.20 -10.61
CA GLU A 312 -5.10 11.12 -10.26
C GLU A 312 -5.53 12.33 -9.45
N ASN A 313 -6.55 13.03 -9.97
CA ASN A 313 -7.22 14.17 -9.31
C ASN A 313 -6.30 15.36 -8.99
N VAL A 314 -5.17 15.49 -9.67
CA VAL A 314 -4.28 16.65 -9.55
C VAL A 314 -4.88 17.80 -10.36
N VAL A 315 -4.98 18.97 -9.73
CA VAL A 315 -5.44 20.20 -10.39
C VAL A 315 -4.37 20.71 -11.34
N TYR A 316 -4.78 21.26 -12.47
CA TYR A 316 -3.88 21.82 -13.47
C TYR A 316 -4.50 23.03 -14.18
N ASP A 317 -3.66 23.93 -14.66
CA ASP A 317 -4.10 25.02 -15.51
C ASP A 317 -4.43 24.51 -16.92
N PRO A 318 -5.65 24.73 -17.43
CA PRO A 318 -6.11 24.15 -18.70
C PRO A 318 -5.39 24.72 -19.94
N VAL A 319 -4.75 25.87 -19.83
CA VAL A 319 -4.04 26.54 -20.94
C VAL A 319 -2.58 26.15 -20.97
N SER A 320 -1.86 26.39 -19.88
CA SER A 320 -0.43 26.11 -19.74
C SER A 320 -0.10 24.66 -19.49
N ARG A 321 -1.08 23.86 -19.01
CA ARG A 321 -0.95 22.45 -18.61
C ARG A 321 0.02 22.22 -17.42
N TYR A 322 0.37 23.28 -16.67
CA TYR A 322 1.10 23.10 -15.41
C TYR A 322 0.17 22.54 -14.33
N ILE A 323 0.71 21.58 -13.58
CA ILE A 323 0.04 20.97 -12.43
C ILE A 323 0.22 21.82 -11.19
N ASP A 324 -0.80 21.84 -10.33
CA ASP A 324 -0.75 22.43 -9.00
C ASP A 324 -0.88 21.34 -7.93
N LEU A 325 0.22 21.08 -7.24
CA LEU A 325 0.26 20.08 -6.15
C LEU A 325 -0.18 20.66 -4.80
N GLU A 326 -0.39 21.97 -4.70
CA GLU A 326 -0.91 22.60 -3.47
C GLU A 326 -2.44 22.65 -3.43
N ASP A 327 -3.08 22.52 -4.59
CA ASP A 327 -4.54 22.61 -4.73
C ASP A 327 -5.22 21.27 -4.39
N ASP A 328 -5.97 21.27 -3.30
CA ASP A 328 -6.77 20.15 -2.81
C ASP A 328 -8.28 20.28 -3.09
N SER A 329 -8.68 21.19 -3.97
CA SER A 329 -10.09 21.48 -4.28
C SER A 329 -10.87 20.25 -4.81
N ILE A 330 -10.21 19.30 -5.46
CA ILE A 330 -10.81 18.03 -5.86
C ILE A 330 -10.73 17.02 -4.70
N THR A 331 -9.55 16.87 -4.12
CA THR A 331 -9.31 15.96 -3.00
C THR A 331 -7.93 16.17 -2.39
N GLU A 332 -7.80 15.96 -1.09
CA GLU A 332 -6.50 15.86 -0.43
C GLU A 332 -5.75 14.55 -0.74
N ASN A 333 -6.38 13.61 -1.46
CA ASN A 333 -5.81 12.31 -1.82
C ASN A 333 -5.36 12.25 -3.27
N THR A 334 -4.71 13.30 -3.78
CA THR A 334 -4.09 13.27 -5.10
C THR A 334 -2.99 12.22 -5.15
N ARG A 335 -2.90 11.49 -6.26
CA ARG A 335 -1.96 10.38 -6.42
C ARG A 335 -1.17 10.48 -7.71
N ALA A 336 0.05 9.93 -7.67
CA ALA A 336 0.84 9.63 -8.86
C ALA A 336 1.17 8.14 -8.90
N SER A 337 0.85 7.46 -10.00
CA SER A 337 1.41 6.14 -10.30
C SER A 337 2.49 6.28 -11.37
N TYR A 338 3.62 5.64 -11.16
CA TYR A 338 4.77 5.72 -12.05
C TYR A 338 5.61 4.45 -11.99
N PRO A 339 6.30 4.09 -13.10
CA PRO A 339 7.23 2.97 -13.13
C PRO A 339 8.37 3.16 -12.12
N LEU A 340 8.83 2.06 -11.52
CA LEU A 340 9.89 2.09 -10.49
C LEU A 340 11.22 2.65 -11.04
N GLU A 341 11.48 2.46 -12.33
CA GLU A 341 12.69 2.92 -13.03
C GLU A 341 12.84 4.45 -13.07
N LEU A 342 11.78 5.20 -12.82
CA LEU A 342 11.85 6.66 -12.67
C LEU A 342 12.54 7.09 -11.37
N ILE A 343 12.72 6.18 -10.41
CA ILE A 343 13.45 6.41 -9.17
C ILE A 343 14.92 5.97 -9.37
N PRO A 344 15.91 6.87 -9.18
CA PRO A 344 17.29 6.60 -9.61
C PRO A 344 18.04 5.57 -8.73
N ASN A 345 17.63 5.37 -7.49
CA ASN A 345 18.36 4.53 -6.54
C ASN A 345 17.53 3.32 -6.11
N ILE A 346 17.29 2.41 -7.06
CA ILE A 346 16.48 1.21 -6.86
C ILE A 346 17.33 -0.07 -6.89
N VAL A 347 16.74 -1.17 -6.49
CA VAL A 347 17.15 -2.54 -6.80
C VAL A 347 16.41 -2.96 -8.07
N PRO A 348 17.09 -3.03 -9.24
CA PRO A 348 16.41 -3.23 -10.52
C PRO A 348 15.61 -4.54 -10.59
N GLU A 349 16.11 -5.60 -9.94
CA GLU A 349 15.46 -6.90 -9.89
C GLU A 349 14.18 -6.90 -9.04
N GLY A 350 13.98 -5.88 -8.20
CA GLY A 350 12.87 -5.78 -7.26
C GLY A 350 12.93 -6.80 -6.11
N TYR A 351 14.01 -7.56 -5.95
CA TYR A 351 14.21 -8.51 -4.85
C TYR A 351 15.67 -8.61 -4.41
N VAL A 352 15.87 -9.08 -3.18
CA VAL A 352 17.20 -9.39 -2.62
C VAL A 352 17.13 -10.71 -1.86
N HIS A 353 18.12 -11.58 -2.09
CA HIS A 353 18.24 -12.87 -1.39
C HIS A 353 19.00 -12.70 -0.06
N THR A 354 18.59 -11.68 0.70
CA THR A 354 19.06 -11.41 2.07
C THR A 354 17.87 -11.08 2.95
N HIS A 355 18.02 -11.41 4.25
CA HIS A 355 16.95 -11.20 5.21
C HIS A 355 17.08 -9.84 5.91
N PRO A 356 15.96 -9.24 6.34
CA PRO A 356 15.97 -8.00 7.09
C PRO A 356 16.82 -8.08 8.35
N LYS A 357 17.73 -7.13 8.51
CA LYS A 357 18.47 -6.88 9.72
C LYS A 357 17.70 -5.98 10.70
N ASN A 358 16.86 -5.11 10.15
CA ASN A 358 16.05 -4.18 10.92
C ASN A 358 14.60 -4.16 10.42
N VAL A 359 13.66 -4.16 11.34
CA VAL A 359 12.22 -3.95 11.12
C VAL A 359 11.81 -2.70 11.86
N ILE A 360 11.26 -1.73 11.15
CA ILE A 360 10.89 -0.42 11.66
C ILE A 360 9.38 -0.30 11.68
N PHE A 361 8.78 -0.08 12.85
CA PHE A 361 7.38 0.28 13.00
C PHE A 361 7.27 1.79 13.12
N LEU A 362 6.77 2.44 12.09
CA LEU A 362 6.54 3.88 12.07
C LEU A 362 5.19 4.21 12.68
N THR A 363 5.18 5.12 13.62
CA THR A 363 3.97 5.71 14.19
C THR A 363 4.03 7.23 14.12
N CYS A 364 2.88 7.88 14.14
CA CYS A 364 2.76 9.33 14.30
C CYS A 364 1.91 9.57 15.55
N ASP A 365 2.56 9.72 16.70
CA ASP A 365 1.84 10.00 17.95
C ASP A 365 1.51 11.48 18.10
N ALA A 366 0.25 11.83 17.90
CA ALA A 366 -0.24 13.19 18.09
C ALA A 366 -0.51 13.55 19.56
N SER A 367 -0.48 12.56 20.46
CA SER A 367 -0.60 12.82 21.90
C SER A 367 0.70 13.34 22.52
N GLY A 368 1.84 13.16 21.82
CA GLY A 368 3.15 13.68 22.21
C GLY A 368 3.79 12.97 23.39
N VAL A 369 3.39 11.74 23.68
CA VAL A 369 3.83 10.99 24.87
C VAL A 369 4.76 9.81 24.55
N MET A 370 4.74 9.31 23.32
CA MET A 370 5.58 8.19 22.93
C MET A 370 7.03 8.62 22.70
N PRO A 371 8.02 7.79 23.06
CA PRO A 371 9.42 8.06 22.75
C PRO A 371 9.65 8.13 21.23
N PRO A 372 10.63 8.92 20.77
CA PRO A 372 10.92 9.07 19.34
C PRO A 372 11.48 7.81 18.70
N ILE A 373 12.16 6.97 19.51
CA ILE A 373 12.63 5.63 19.12
C ILE A 373 12.64 4.70 20.33
N ALA A 374 12.29 3.44 20.10
CA ALA A 374 12.40 2.39 21.09
C ALA A 374 12.74 1.04 20.44
N LYS A 375 13.52 0.21 21.12
CA LYS A 375 13.78 -1.18 20.73
C LYS A 375 12.72 -2.08 21.34
N LEU A 376 12.18 -3.01 20.55
CA LEU A 376 11.13 -3.94 20.96
C LEU A 376 11.69 -5.34 21.08
N ASN A 377 11.30 -6.07 22.13
CA ASN A 377 11.50 -7.51 22.19
C ASN A 377 10.49 -8.25 21.26
N PRO A 378 10.68 -9.54 20.96
CA PRO A 378 9.82 -10.27 20.02
C PRO A 378 8.33 -10.29 20.39
N ALA A 379 7.98 -10.32 21.65
CA ALA A 379 6.57 -10.31 22.09
C ALA A 379 5.97 -8.91 21.94
N GLN A 380 6.72 -7.86 22.30
CA GLN A 380 6.31 -6.46 22.04
C GLN A 380 6.18 -6.19 20.55
N ALA A 381 7.09 -6.70 19.73
CA ALA A 381 7.00 -6.57 18.29
C ALA A 381 5.70 -7.17 17.74
N GLN A 382 5.30 -8.37 18.16
CA GLN A 382 4.01 -8.96 17.78
C GLN A 382 2.81 -8.10 18.25
N TYR A 383 2.84 -7.66 19.51
CA TYR A 383 1.77 -6.83 20.07
C TYR A 383 1.57 -5.54 19.27
N HIS A 384 2.67 -4.83 18.98
CA HIS A 384 2.63 -3.58 18.24
C HIS A 384 2.32 -3.77 16.75
N PHE A 385 2.77 -4.87 16.16
CA PHE A 385 2.40 -5.24 14.79
C PHE A 385 0.89 -5.52 14.68
N ILE A 386 0.33 -6.31 15.60
CA ILE A 386 -1.11 -6.58 15.64
C ILE A 386 -1.90 -5.28 15.91
N SER A 387 -1.39 -4.40 16.76
CA SER A 387 -2.06 -3.12 17.07
C SER A 387 -2.04 -2.16 15.88
N GLY A 388 -0.89 -1.98 15.22
CA GLY A 388 -0.73 -1.08 14.08
C GLY A 388 -1.13 0.35 14.39
N TYR A 389 -0.58 0.93 15.48
CA TYR A 389 -0.96 2.23 16.01
C TYR A 389 -0.42 3.41 15.21
N THR A 390 -1.26 4.41 15.00
CA THR A 390 -0.88 5.78 14.61
C THR A 390 -1.96 6.78 15.00
N SER A 391 -1.66 8.07 14.90
CA SER A 391 -2.69 9.13 14.84
C SER A 391 -2.84 9.55 13.38
N LYS A 392 -4.04 9.44 12.82
CA LYS A 392 -4.37 10.03 11.52
C LYS A 392 -4.48 11.53 11.69
N ILE A 393 -3.71 12.26 10.90
CA ILE A 393 -3.74 13.73 10.85
C ILE A 393 -4.57 14.19 9.66
N ALA A 394 -5.01 15.43 9.68
CA ALA A 394 -5.74 16.05 8.57
C ALA A 394 -5.01 15.79 7.23
N GLY A 395 -5.77 15.58 6.17
CA GLY A 395 -5.22 15.28 4.84
C GLY A 395 -4.75 13.84 4.60
N THR A 396 -4.88 12.93 5.57
CA THR A 396 -4.54 11.52 5.37
C THR A 396 -5.70 10.67 4.84
N GLU A 397 -6.94 11.04 5.16
CA GLU A 397 -8.18 10.41 4.66
C GLU A 397 -9.31 11.45 4.56
N ILE A 398 -10.26 11.23 3.65
CA ILE A 398 -11.45 12.09 3.48
C ILE A 398 -12.31 12.04 4.75
N GLY A 399 -12.77 13.23 5.20
CA GLY A 399 -13.68 13.36 6.34
C GLY A 399 -13.01 13.36 7.71
N LEU A 400 -11.67 13.32 7.78
CA LEU A 400 -10.95 13.63 9.01
C LEU A 400 -11.03 15.12 9.27
N GLY A 401 -11.51 15.50 10.46
CA GLY A 401 -11.45 16.89 10.94
C GLY A 401 -9.99 17.34 11.16
N ILE A 402 -9.81 18.57 11.62
CA ILE A 402 -8.48 19.16 11.91
C ILE A 402 -7.76 18.40 13.03
N GLU A 403 -8.50 17.86 14.00
CA GLU A 403 -7.94 17.14 15.16
C GLU A 403 -7.48 15.73 14.79
N PRO A 404 -6.25 15.34 15.16
CA PRO A 404 -5.75 13.99 14.92
C PRO A 404 -6.59 12.91 15.63
N GLN A 405 -6.83 11.80 14.94
CA GLN A 405 -7.60 10.68 15.47
C GLN A 405 -6.71 9.46 15.73
N ILE A 406 -6.71 8.96 16.97
CA ILE A 406 -6.06 7.71 17.32
C ILE A 406 -6.67 6.58 16.48
N THR A 407 -5.82 5.87 15.77
CA THR A 407 -6.20 4.81 14.86
C THR A 407 -5.35 3.56 15.10
N PHE A 408 -6.01 2.41 15.04
CA PHE A 408 -5.38 1.11 15.05
C PHE A 408 -5.73 0.37 13.75
N SER A 409 -4.72 -0.20 13.10
CA SER A 409 -4.90 -0.97 11.87
C SER A 409 -4.00 -2.20 11.91
N ALA A 410 -4.58 -3.35 12.19
CA ALA A 410 -3.84 -4.60 12.39
C ALA A 410 -2.82 -4.83 11.27
N CYS A 411 -1.60 -5.21 11.65
CA CYS A 411 -0.46 -5.43 10.76
C CYS A 411 -0.11 -4.22 9.87
N PHE A 412 -0.47 -3.00 10.30
CA PHE A 412 -0.38 -1.76 9.51
C PHE A 412 -1.13 -1.82 8.17
N GLY A 413 -2.08 -2.75 8.01
CA GLY A 413 -2.76 -3.00 6.74
C GLY A 413 -4.09 -3.74 6.90
N ALA A 414 -4.83 -3.54 8.00
CA ALA A 414 -6.07 -4.28 8.29
C ALA A 414 -7.05 -4.44 7.11
N PRO A 415 -7.28 -3.42 6.25
CA PRO A 415 -8.16 -3.57 5.09
C PRO A 415 -7.72 -4.63 4.07
N PHE A 416 -6.45 -5.06 4.12
CA PHE A 416 -5.85 -6.01 3.18
C PHE A 416 -5.58 -7.38 3.81
N MET A 417 -5.63 -7.48 5.16
CA MET A 417 -5.38 -8.73 5.86
C MET A 417 -6.58 -9.66 5.71
N VAL A 418 -6.40 -10.75 4.97
CA VAL A 418 -7.47 -11.72 4.72
C VAL A 418 -7.53 -12.79 5.78
N ARG A 419 -6.39 -13.23 6.29
CA ARG A 419 -6.29 -14.17 7.41
C ARG A 419 -6.27 -13.43 8.75
N HIS A 420 -6.41 -14.15 9.85
CA HIS A 420 -6.38 -13.53 11.17
C HIS A 420 -5.02 -12.83 11.43
N PRO A 421 -5.00 -11.59 11.95
CA PRO A 421 -3.76 -10.82 12.16
C PRO A 421 -2.67 -11.54 12.95
N PHE A 422 -3.05 -12.43 13.87
CA PHE A 422 -2.09 -13.25 14.62
C PHE A 422 -1.25 -14.16 13.72
N GLU A 423 -1.79 -14.65 12.61
CA GLU A 423 -1.05 -15.52 11.70
C GLU A 423 0.11 -14.78 11.04
N TYR A 424 -0.12 -13.56 10.56
CA TYR A 424 0.96 -12.71 10.04
C TYR A 424 1.98 -12.33 11.13
N ALA A 425 1.49 -12.05 12.34
CA ALA A 425 2.38 -11.72 13.47
C ALA A 425 3.23 -12.92 13.91
N ALA A 426 2.69 -14.14 13.84
CA ALA A 426 3.44 -15.38 14.11
C ALA A 426 4.54 -15.59 13.06
N MET A 427 4.22 -15.41 11.77
CA MET A 427 5.19 -15.49 10.68
C MET A 427 6.30 -14.42 10.83
N LEU A 428 5.93 -13.20 11.23
CA LEU A 428 6.90 -12.13 11.50
C LEU A 428 7.84 -12.52 12.65
N LYS A 429 7.29 -12.99 13.79
CA LYS A 429 8.10 -13.44 14.96
C LYS A 429 9.08 -14.53 14.57
N GLU A 430 8.62 -15.55 13.85
CA GLU A 430 9.46 -16.65 13.41
C GLU A 430 10.67 -16.14 12.61
N ARG A 431 10.43 -15.30 11.61
CA ARG A 431 11.46 -14.71 10.75
C ARG A 431 12.41 -13.81 11.53
N MET A 432 11.88 -12.96 12.40
CA MET A 432 12.71 -12.10 13.27
C MET A 432 13.66 -12.92 14.14
N LEU A 433 13.17 -14.00 14.77
CA LEU A 433 13.99 -14.86 15.62
C LEU A 433 15.03 -15.64 14.81
N LYS A 434 14.60 -16.24 13.68
CA LYS A 434 15.47 -17.02 12.80
C LYS A 434 16.63 -16.19 12.24
N HIS A 435 16.35 -14.95 11.84
CA HIS A 435 17.33 -14.08 11.20
C HIS A 435 17.90 -13.01 12.12
N LYS A 436 17.54 -13.04 13.42
CA LYS A 436 18.04 -12.11 14.45
C LYS A 436 17.82 -10.64 14.08
N ALA A 437 16.67 -10.34 13.50
CA ALA A 437 16.31 -8.98 13.12
C ALA A 437 16.00 -8.12 14.36
N ASN A 438 16.56 -6.92 14.42
CA ASN A 438 16.17 -5.91 15.41
C ASN A 438 14.82 -5.32 15.04
N VAL A 439 14.00 -4.99 16.03
CA VAL A 439 12.73 -4.31 15.83
C VAL A 439 12.73 -2.98 16.56
N TRP A 440 12.37 -1.94 15.84
CA TRP A 440 12.35 -0.57 16.33
C TRP A 440 10.97 0.04 16.14
N LEU A 441 10.45 0.70 17.18
CA LEU A 441 9.34 1.62 17.06
C LEU A 441 9.91 3.02 16.87
N VAL A 442 9.52 3.71 15.79
CA VAL A 442 9.97 5.07 15.48
C VAL A 442 8.75 5.99 15.40
N ASN A 443 8.73 6.99 16.27
CA ASN A 443 7.67 7.98 16.34
C ASN A 443 8.03 9.23 15.54
N THR A 444 7.23 9.56 14.52
CA THR A 444 7.35 10.76 13.69
C THR A 444 6.35 11.85 14.09
N GLY A 445 5.67 11.67 15.21
CA GLY A 445 4.62 12.55 15.74
C GLY A 445 5.15 13.74 16.51
N TRP A 446 4.55 14.04 17.65
CA TRP A 446 4.81 15.23 18.46
C TRP A 446 5.66 14.93 19.69
N VAL A 447 6.32 15.98 20.20
CA VAL A 447 7.10 16.00 21.43
C VAL A 447 6.90 17.35 22.13
N GLY A 448 7.05 17.38 23.46
CA GLY A 448 6.85 18.60 24.26
C GLY A 448 5.39 19.05 24.41
N GLY A 449 4.45 18.18 24.09
CA GLY A 449 3.02 18.42 24.17
C GLY A 449 2.27 17.70 23.05
N ARG A 450 0.94 17.63 23.17
CA ARG A 450 0.06 17.10 22.13
C ARG A 450 0.04 17.99 20.88
N PHE A 451 -0.59 17.50 19.81
CA PHE A 451 -0.95 18.31 18.64
C PHE A 451 -1.57 19.65 19.07
N GLY A 452 -1.17 20.74 18.43
CA GLY A 452 -1.60 22.11 18.76
C GLY A 452 -0.87 22.75 19.93
N VAL A 453 -0.05 22.00 20.71
CA VAL A 453 0.76 22.51 21.84
C VAL A 453 2.23 22.20 21.64
N GLY A 454 2.58 20.93 21.44
CA GLY A 454 3.94 20.49 21.17
C GLY A 454 4.39 20.75 19.74
N LYS A 455 5.61 20.33 19.42
CA LYS A 455 6.18 20.41 18.07
C LYS A 455 6.31 19.02 17.47
N ARG A 456 6.09 18.89 16.17
CA ARG A 456 6.38 17.64 15.45
C ARG A 456 7.88 17.38 15.48
N ILE A 457 8.26 16.12 15.73
CA ILE A 457 9.66 15.70 15.69
C ILE A 457 10.21 16.02 14.29
N SER A 458 11.34 16.72 14.22
CA SER A 458 11.90 17.13 12.94
C SER A 458 12.32 15.90 12.11
N ILE A 459 12.14 15.98 10.80
CA ILE A 459 12.58 14.94 9.89
C ILE A 459 14.09 14.64 10.02
N ARG A 460 14.89 15.65 10.33
CA ARG A 460 16.33 15.53 10.59
C ARG A 460 16.59 14.62 11.79
N HIS A 461 15.91 14.85 12.93
CA HIS A 461 16.07 14.01 14.12
C HIS A 461 15.57 12.60 13.86
N THR A 462 14.43 12.44 13.18
CA THR A 462 13.92 11.11 12.80
C THR A 462 14.92 10.35 11.93
N ARG A 463 15.53 11.00 10.93
CA ARG A 463 16.56 10.38 10.08
C ARG A 463 17.82 10.01 10.88
N ASN A 464 18.27 10.86 11.80
CA ASN A 464 19.43 10.56 12.64
C ASN A 464 19.17 9.36 13.55
N LEU A 465 18.00 9.28 14.18
CA LEU A 465 17.58 8.12 15.00
C LEU A 465 17.54 6.84 14.16
N LEU A 466 16.91 6.92 12.99
CA LEU A 466 16.78 5.80 12.07
C LEU A 466 18.16 5.32 11.58
N ASN A 467 19.02 6.23 11.12
CA ASN A 467 20.37 5.90 10.66
C ASN A 467 21.21 5.28 11.78
N ALA A 468 21.11 5.80 13.01
CA ALA A 468 21.81 5.22 14.15
C ALA A 468 21.33 3.78 14.46
N ALA A 469 20.03 3.49 14.28
CA ALA A 469 19.50 2.14 14.41
C ALA A 469 19.98 1.22 13.27
N LEU A 470 19.88 1.66 12.02
CA LEU A 470 20.26 0.89 10.83
C LEU A 470 21.76 0.58 10.76
N GLU A 471 22.59 1.53 11.17
CA GLU A 471 24.06 1.40 11.21
C GLU A 471 24.57 0.65 12.46
N GLY A 472 23.68 0.20 13.35
CA GLY A 472 24.03 -0.52 14.58
C GLY A 472 24.69 0.35 15.67
N LYS A 473 24.66 1.68 15.54
CA LYS A 473 25.21 2.60 16.55
C LYS A 473 24.46 2.52 17.87
N LEU A 474 23.19 2.16 17.83
CA LEU A 474 22.36 1.96 19.02
C LEU A 474 22.59 0.61 19.70
N ASP A 475 23.24 -0.37 19.08
CA ASP A 475 23.46 -1.69 19.67
C ASP A 475 24.31 -1.64 20.97
N LYS A 476 25.16 -0.62 21.10
CA LYS A 476 26.01 -0.39 22.28
C LYS A 476 25.50 0.73 23.19
N ALA A 477 24.35 1.32 22.87
CA ALA A 477 23.76 2.38 23.69
C ALA A 477 23.31 1.84 25.07
N LYS A 478 23.24 2.72 26.05
CA LYS A 478 22.54 2.42 27.30
C LYS A 478 21.07 2.69 27.13
N TYR A 479 20.23 1.83 27.67
CA TYR A 479 18.79 1.90 27.56
C TYR A 479 18.14 2.14 28.92
N ARG A 480 17.02 2.85 28.92
CA ARG A 480 16.05 2.85 30.03
C ARG A 480 14.82 2.05 29.64
N LYS A 481 14.16 1.46 30.60
CA LYS A 481 12.86 0.79 30.39
C LYS A 481 11.75 1.82 30.54
N ASP A 482 10.88 1.90 29.54
CA ASP A 482 9.68 2.73 29.58
C ASP A 482 8.70 2.23 30.66
N LYS A 483 8.05 3.16 31.39
CA LYS A 483 7.23 2.81 32.56
C LYS A 483 5.91 2.12 32.21
N LEU A 484 5.28 2.47 31.09
CA LEU A 484 3.96 1.95 30.74
C LEU A 484 4.04 0.86 29.66
N PHE A 485 4.82 1.07 28.61
CA PHE A 485 4.95 0.13 27.49
C PHE A 485 6.12 -0.84 27.66
N GLY A 486 6.99 -0.61 28.61
CA GLY A 486 8.13 -1.49 28.86
C GLY A 486 9.19 -1.49 27.75
N PHE A 487 9.16 -0.52 26.85
CA PHE A 487 10.13 -0.37 25.77
C PHE A 487 11.55 -0.16 26.28
N GLU A 488 12.53 -0.55 25.48
CA GLU A 488 13.92 -0.15 25.66
C GLU A 488 14.17 1.14 24.87
N VAL A 489 14.26 2.27 25.57
CA VAL A 489 14.50 3.60 24.98
C VAL A 489 15.98 3.97 25.18
N PRO A 490 16.73 4.32 24.12
CA PRO A 490 18.13 4.71 24.26
C PRO A 490 18.26 6.02 25.04
N LEU A 491 19.25 6.08 25.94
CA LEU A 491 19.53 7.27 26.74
C LEU A 491 20.25 8.37 25.93
N SER A 492 20.93 7.98 24.85
CA SER A 492 21.60 8.91 23.95
C SER A 492 21.56 8.39 22.50
N CYS A 493 21.56 9.30 21.54
CA CYS A 493 21.70 9.01 20.12
C CYS A 493 22.57 10.10 19.47
N PRO A 494 23.52 9.76 18.59
CA PRO A 494 24.32 10.77 17.90
C PRO A 494 23.45 11.81 17.19
N GLU A 495 23.80 13.07 17.29
CA GLU A 495 23.13 14.22 16.66
C GLU A 495 21.64 14.41 17.02
N VAL A 496 21.17 13.79 18.10
CA VAL A 496 19.82 13.97 18.64
C VAL A 496 19.90 14.47 20.07
N PRO A 497 19.25 15.60 20.42
CA PRO A 497 19.23 16.09 21.79
C PRO A 497 18.58 15.10 22.76
N GLU A 498 19.12 15.01 23.98
CA GLU A 498 18.62 14.05 24.99
C GLU A 498 17.19 14.36 25.46
N ASP A 499 16.78 15.63 25.46
CA ASP A 499 15.41 16.04 25.79
C ASP A 499 14.38 15.54 24.78
N VAL A 500 14.78 15.30 23.54
CA VAL A 500 13.92 14.65 22.51
C VAL A 500 13.71 13.17 22.85
N LEU A 501 14.74 12.47 23.38
CA LEU A 501 14.67 11.04 23.70
C LEU A 501 13.80 10.73 24.93
N GLU A 502 13.57 11.71 25.81
CA GLU A 502 12.72 11.59 26.98
C GLU A 502 11.56 12.61 26.90
N PRO A 503 10.44 12.24 26.26
CA PRO A 503 9.32 13.17 26.05
C PRO A 503 8.83 13.84 27.34
N SER A 504 8.87 13.13 28.48
CA SER A 504 8.43 13.69 29.77
C SER A 504 9.24 14.93 30.22
N ASN A 505 10.49 15.07 29.72
CA ASN A 505 11.33 16.21 30.08
C ASN A 505 10.96 17.51 29.34
N SER A 506 10.41 17.37 28.15
CA SER A 506 10.01 18.50 27.30
C SER A 506 8.57 18.98 27.53
N TRP A 507 7.78 18.28 28.37
CA TRP A 507 6.45 18.71 28.75
C TRP A 507 6.48 19.74 29.88
N GLY A 508 5.72 20.80 29.74
CA GLY A 508 5.59 21.83 30.78
C GLY A 508 4.87 21.34 32.03
N ASP A 509 3.88 20.43 31.86
CA ASP A 509 3.15 19.77 32.92
C ASP A 509 3.40 18.25 32.87
N LYS A 510 4.18 17.75 33.85
CA LYS A 510 4.49 16.32 33.94
C LYS A 510 3.30 15.46 34.38
N GLU A 511 2.36 16.02 35.12
CA GLU A 511 1.16 15.29 35.56
C GLU A 511 0.24 15.05 34.35
N ASP A 512 0.03 16.08 33.52
CA ASP A 512 -0.74 15.94 32.27
C ASP A 512 -0.04 14.97 31.29
N TYR A 513 1.30 14.99 31.19
CA TYR A 513 2.04 13.98 30.42
C TYR A 513 1.65 12.56 30.83
N TRP A 514 1.77 12.22 32.11
CA TRP A 514 1.48 10.85 32.59
C TRP A 514 0.01 10.50 32.44
N LYS A 515 -0.91 11.44 32.62
CA LYS A 515 -2.34 11.26 32.39
C LYS A 515 -2.63 10.92 30.93
N LYS A 516 -2.02 11.64 29.99
CA LYS A 516 -2.16 11.38 28.53
C LYS A 516 -1.52 10.05 28.15
N TYR A 517 -0.37 9.72 28.73
CA TYR A 517 0.31 8.47 28.44
C TYR A 517 -0.49 7.25 28.95
N ASP A 518 -1.06 7.34 30.14
CA ASP A 518 -1.96 6.33 30.68
C ASP A 518 -3.23 6.19 29.82
N ALA A 519 -3.79 7.31 29.36
CA ALA A 519 -4.94 7.28 28.44
C ALA A 519 -4.60 6.56 27.12
N LEU A 520 -3.42 6.78 26.56
CA LEU A 520 -2.97 6.07 25.35
C LEU A 520 -2.79 4.56 25.63
N ALA A 521 -2.17 4.20 26.76
CA ALA A 521 -2.03 2.80 27.20
C ALA A 521 -3.40 2.10 27.30
N ALA A 522 -4.41 2.81 27.85
CA ALA A 522 -5.79 2.30 27.92
C ALA A 522 -6.36 1.99 26.53
N ARG A 523 -6.11 2.86 25.53
CA ARG A 523 -6.58 2.66 24.15
C ARG A 523 -5.93 1.45 23.50
N PHE A 524 -4.64 1.22 23.74
CA PHE A 524 -3.95 0.00 23.27
C PHE A 524 -4.55 -1.27 23.88
N ILE A 525 -4.75 -1.29 25.19
CA ILE A 525 -5.34 -2.44 25.90
C ILE A 525 -6.75 -2.73 25.35
N GLU A 526 -7.58 -1.71 25.20
CA GLU A 526 -8.94 -1.88 24.69
C GLU A 526 -8.95 -2.40 23.25
N ASN A 527 -8.12 -1.82 22.37
CA ASN A 527 -7.99 -2.30 21.00
C ASN A 527 -7.53 -3.77 20.93
N PHE A 528 -6.57 -4.15 21.78
CA PHE A 528 -5.98 -5.49 21.72
C PHE A 528 -6.95 -6.59 22.12
N LYS A 529 -7.98 -6.31 22.91
CA LYS A 529 -9.05 -7.28 23.27
C LYS A 529 -9.70 -7.93 22.05
N LEU A 530 -9.74 -7.23 20.92
CA LEU A 530 -10.27 -7.76 19.65
C LEU A 530 -9.47 -8.97 19.11
N PHE A 531 -8.22 -9.13 19.55
CA PHE A 531 -7.28 -10.11 19.04
C PHE A 531 -6.82 -11.15 20.08
N GLU A 532 -7.12 -10.95 21.37
CA GLU A 532 -6.65 -11.81 22.47
C GLU A 532 -6.94 -13.30 22.23
N LYS A 533 -8.11 -13.62 21.69
CA LYS A 533 -8.52 -15.01 21.44
C LYS A 533 -7.57 -15.79 20.53
N GLY A 534 -6.80 -15.09 19.68
CA GLY A 534 -5.83 -15.71 18.77
C GLY A 534 -4.39 -15.64 19.27
N CYS A 535 -4.11 -14.90 20.37
CA CYS A 535 -2.76 -14.59 20.81
C CYS A 535 -2.29 -15.47 21.96
N THR A 536 -0.96 -15.68 22.05
CA THR A 536 -0.34 -16.33 23.21
C THR A 536 -0.35 -15.40 24.42
N THR A 537 -0.31 -15.98 25.65
CA THR A 537 -0.21 -15.22 26.91
C THR A 537 1.00 -14.27 26.91
N GLU A 538 2.13 -14.70 26.35
CA GLU A 538 3.35 -13.89 26.23
C GLU A 538 3.08 -12.59 25.44
N VAL A 539 2.36 -12.66 24.33
CA VAL A 539 2.05 -11.50 23.51
C VAL A 539 1.05 -10.57 24.21
N ILE A 540 0.03 -11.12 24.86
CA ILE A 540 -0.96 -10.33 25.61
C ILE A 540 -0.26 -9.57 26.75
N GLN A 541 0.64 -10.21 27.49
CA GLN A 541 1.40 -9.61 28.58
C GLN A 541 2.50 -8.61 28.13
N ALA A 542 2.86 -8.61 26.84
CA ALA A 542 3.78 -7.63 26.27
C ALA A 542 3.13 -6.27 25.96
N GLY A 543 1.83 -6.16 26.15
CA GLY A 543 1.10 -4.89 26.06
C GLY A 543 1.42 -3.92 27.19
N PRO A 544 0.96 -2.65 27.08
CA PRO A 544 1.19 -1.64 28.10
C PRO A 544 0.43 -1.94 29.39
N VAL A 545 0.94 -1.37 30.50
CA VAL A 545 0.28 -1.40 31.81
C VAL A 545 -0.33 -0.03 32.13
N ARG A 546 -1.30 0.00 33.02
CA ARG A 546 -1.89 1.25 33.53
C ARG A 546 -1.08 1.78 34.71
N LEU A 547 -1.08 3.10 34.90
CA LEU A 547 -0.53 3.70 36.12
C LEU A 547 -1.28 3.14 37.34
N LYS A 548 -0.53 2.71 38.34
CA LYS A 548 -1.14 2.40 39.64
C LYS A 548 -1.65 3.72 40.23
N ARG A 549 -2.95 3.79 40.48
CA ARG A 549 -3.57 4.90 41.21
C ARG A 549 -3.18 4.87 42.68
#